data_8f99148ed0c0fcebb90aeb7e012fe932
#
_entry.id   8f99148ed0c0fcebb90aeb7e012fe932
#
_cell.length_a   1.000
_cell.length_b   1.000
_cell.length_c   1.000
_cell.angle_alpha   90.00
_cell.angle_beta   90.00
_cell.angle_gamma   90.00
#
_symmetry.space_group_name_H-M   'P 1'
#
loop_
_entity.id
_entity.type
_entity.pdbx_description
1 polymer ?
#
loop_
_entity_poly.entity_id
_entity_poly.type
_entity_poly.pdbx_seq_one_letter_code
_entity_poly.pdbx_strand_id
1 'polypeptide(L)'
;GQAAVKAASSIGYTNAGTVEFLYSDGDFYFLEMNTRIQVEHPITEVVTGVDLVKEQLKIASGRELCCTQDEIQVRGHAIECRINAENPLADFAPNPGKITGYRSPGGPGVRVDSGVYMNYTIPPYYDSMISKLIVWGRNRNEAITRMRRALSEYIILGVKTTIPFHKSMMLSPSFWEAKLHTHFVDEYRKEIMDNMEKVIREDKEKEARLKSTFLPSKKVAAVSAAVSSHITSTMANKKK
;
A
#
# COMPACT_ATOMS: atom_id res chain seq x y z
N GLY A 1 8.40 26.29 -1.44
CA GLY A 1 9.69 25.73 -0.96
C GLY A 1 10.51 26.75 -0.21
N GLN A 2 10.74 27.95 -0.77
CA GLN A 2 11.50 29.01 -0.10
C GLN A 2 10.87 29.46 1.23
N ALA A 3 9.53 29.53 1.30
CA ALA A 3 8.84 29.88 2.54
C ALA A 3 9.04 28.79 3.61
N ALA A 4 8.99 27.51 3.22
CA ALA A 4 9.25 26.38 4.12
C ALA A 4 10.69 26.41 4.67
N VAL A 5 11.69 26.64 3.80
CA VAL A 5 13.09 26.78 4.21
C VAL A 5 13.27 27.96 5.18
N LYS A 6 12.66 29.13 4.86
CA LYS A 6 12.71 30.30 5.74
C LYS A 6 12.08 30.01 7.10
N ALA A 7 10.92 29.34 7.14
CA ALA A 7 10.26 28.97 8.40
C ALA A 7 11.15 28.05 9.25
N ALA A 8 11.66 26.97 8.69
CA ALA A 8 12.52 26.04 9.41
C ALA A 8 13.83 26.70 9.89
N SER A 9 14.48 27.50 9.04
CA SER A 9 15.74 28.18 9.38
C SER A 9 15.55 29.22 10.48
N SER A 10 14.40 29.94 10.52
CA SER A 10 14.13 30.97 11.53
C SER A 10 14.07 30.44 12.96
N ILE A 11 13.76 29.17 13.13
CA ILE A 11 13.68 28.47 14.43
C ILE A 11 14.89 27.57 14.69
N GLY A 12 15.89 27.56 13.79
CA GLY A 12 17.05 26.69 13.90
C GLY A 12 16.71 25.20 13.85
N TYR A 13 15.64 24.82 13.12
CA TYR A 13 15.21 23.42 13.04
C TYR A 13 16.25 22.55 12.31
N THR A 14 16.54 21.40 12.90
CA THR A 14 17.44 20.39 12.32
C THR A 14 16.70 19.06 12.17
N ASN A 15 17.17 18.23 11.25
CA ASN A 15 16.60 16.93 10.90
C ASN A 15 15.44 17.03 9.90
N ALA A 16 14.73 15.91 9.65
CA ALA A 16 13.62 15.84 8.70
C ALA A 16 12.36 16.48 9.27
N GLY A 17 11.66 17.23 8.44
CA GLY A 17 10.37 17.83 8.76
C GLY A 17 9.60 18.19 7.50
N THR A 18 8.33 18.49 7.64
CA THR A 18 7.44 18.91 6.56
C THR A 18 6.68 20.14 6.97
N VAL A 19 6.67 21.15 6.10
CA VAL A 19 5.84 22.35 6.26
C VAL A 19 4.62 22.20 5.35
N GLU A 20 3.43 22.32 5.92
CA GLU A 20 2.17 22.20 5.20
C GLU A 20 1.56 23.57 4.94
N PHE A 21 1.02 23.75 3.74
CA PHE A 21 0.36 24.96 3.30
C PHE A 21 -1.01 24.64 2.72
N LEU A 22 -1.98 25.53 2.97
CA LEU A 22 -3.20 25.58 2.18
C LEU A 22 -2.92 26.39 0.91
N TYR A 23 -3.37 25.88 -0.23
CA TYR A 23 -3.23 26.55 -1.52
C TYR A 23 -4.61 26.86 -2.09
N SER A 24 -4.85 28.13 -2.49
CA SER A 24 -6.07 28.58 -3.16
C SER A 24 -5.76 29.73 -4.09
N ASP A 25 -6.27 29.66 -5.33
CA ASP A 25 -6.25 30.74 -6.31
C ASP A 25 -4.88 31.40 -6.59
N GLY A 26 -3.81 30.60 -6.48
CA GLY A 26 -2.44 31.06 -6.70
C GLY A 26 -1.70 31.48 -5.42
N ASP A 27 -2.41 31.65 -4.33
CA ASP A 27 -1.86 31.99 -3.02
C ASP A 27 -1.69 30.74 -2.13
N PHE A 28 -0.77 30.81 -1.19
CA PHE A 28 -0.54 29.76 -0.20
C PHE A 28 -0.43 30.32 1.21
N TYR A 29 -0.95 29.56 2.16
CA TYR A 29 -1.07 29.97 3.57
C TYR A 29 -0.46 28.89 4.45
N PHE A 30 0.42 29.29 5.38
CA PHE A 30 1.02 28.35 6.32
C PHE A 30 -0.07 27.67 7.16
N LEU A 31 -0.03 26.36 7.26
CA LEU A 31 -0.92 25.57 8.10
C LEU A 31 -0.19 25.09 9.36
N GLU A 32 0.82 24.23 9.17
CA GLU A 32 1.58 23.67 10.27
C GLU A 32 2.98 23.20 9.83
N MET A 33 3.82 22.88 10.81
CA MET A 33 5.07 22.17 10.60
C MET A 33 5.08 20.87 11.38
N ASN A 34 5.24 19.76 10.69
CA ASN A 34 5.47 18.46 11.28
C ASN A 34 6.97 18.26 11.53
N THR A 35 7.39 18.31 12.79
CA THR A 35 8.80 18.16 13.20
C THR A 35 9.22 16.69 13.33
N ARG A 36 8.90 15.91 12.36
CA ARG A 36 9.14 14.46 12.25
C ARG A 36 9.14 14.03 10.80
N ILE A 37 9.59 12.82 10.53
CA ILE A 37 9.34 12.18 9.23
C ILE A 37 7.85 11.87 9.07
N GLN A 38 7.31 12.00 7.88
CA GLN A 38 5.92 11.64 7.57
C GLN A 38 5.78 10.21 7.07
N VAL A 39 4.56 9.67 7.14
CA VAL A 39 4.26 8.31 6.67
C VAL A 39 4.64 8.16 5.19
N GLU A 40 4.34 9.17 4.38
CA GLU A 40 4.53 9.23 2.93
C GLU A 40 5.96 9.60 2.47
N HIS A 41 6.95 9.63 3.37
CA HIS A 41 8.35 9.88 2.99
C HIS A 41 8.87 8.98 1.86
N PRO A 42 8.40 7.72 1.69
CA PRO A 42 8.86 6.87 0.60
C PRO A 42 8.65 7.45 -0.79
N ILE A 43 7.62 8.31 -0.98
CA ILE A 43 7.41 9.03 -2.24
C ILE A 43 8.63 9.87 -2.59
N THR A 44 9.11 10.68 -1.65
CA THR A 44 10.30 11.50 -1.82
C THR A 44 11.53 10.62 -2.09
N GLU A 45 11.70 9.54 -1.33
CA GLU A 45 12.82 8.63 -1.49
C GLU A 45 12.90 8.01 -2.89
N VAL A 46 11.76 7.52 -3.43
CA VAL A 46 11.77 6.85 -4.74
C VAL A 46 11.92 7.81 -5.93
N VAL A 47 11.52 9.09 -5.78
CA VAL A 47 11.67 10.06 -6.87
C VAL A 47 13.00 10.83 -6.82
N THR A 48 13.67 10.88 -5.66
CA THR A 48 14.95 11.58 -5.49
C THR A 48 16.14 10.65 -5.38
N GLY A 49 15.93 9.41 -4.92
CA GLY A 49 16.98 8.46 -4.60
C GLY A 49 17.66 8.70 -3.25
N VAL A 50 17.13 9.61 -2.42
CA VAL A 50 17.65 9.91 -1.09
C VAL A 50 16.93 9.07 -0.03
N ASP A 51 17.67 8.32 0.78
CA ASP A 51 17.15 7.56 1.93
C ASP A 51 17.00 8.49 3.13
N LEU A 52 15.79 8.99 3.36
CA LEU A 52 15.50 10.00 4.38
C LEU A 52 15.75 9.48 5.81
N VAL A 53 15.42 8.23 6.08
CA VAL A 53 15.65 7.63 7.41
C VAL A 53 17.15 7.52 7.70
N LYS A 54 17.93 7.12 6.72
CA LYS A 54 19.39 7.07 6.84
C LYS A 54 19.99 8.46 7.05
N GLU A 55 19.50 9.46 6.34
CA GLU A 55 19.93 10.85 6.52
C GLU A 55 19.55 11.38 7.91
N GLN A 56 18.36 11.07 8.44
CA GLN A 56 18.01 11.41 9.82
C GLN A 56 19.02 10.87 10.83
N LEU A 57 19.46 9.61 10.68
CA LEU A 57 20.45 9.00 11.56
C LEU A 57 21.83 9.67 11.42
N LYS A 58 22.24 10.04 10.21
CA LYS A 58 23.48 10.78 9.97
C LYS A 58 23.46 12.14 10.65
N ILE A 59 22.38 12.93 10.44
CA ILE A 59 22.22 14.24 11.06
C ILE A 59 22.25 14.12 12.59
N ALA A 60 21.52 13.17 13.15
CA ALA A 60 21.51 12.92 14.59
C ALA A 60 22.90 12.52 15.15
N SER A 61 23.77 11.94 14.32
CA SER A 61 25.16 11.63 14.69
C SER A 61 26.16 12.78 14.43
N GLY A 62 25.65 13.97 14.05
CA GLY A 62 26.46 15.17 13.78
C GLY A 62 27.15 15.16 12.41
N ARG A 63 26.72 14.31 11.48
CA ARG A 63 27.24 14.28 10.11
C ARG A 63 26.45 15.20 9.19
N GLU A 64 27.09 15.63 8.12
CA GLU A 64 26.47 16.40 7.06
C GLU A 64 25.55 15.53 6.19
N LEU A 65 24.63 16.18 5.46
CA LEU A 65 23.77 15.55 4.45
C LEU A 65 24.61 14.95 3.33
N CYS A 66 24.11 13.92 2.68
CA CYS A 66 24.76 13.24 1.56
C CYS A 66 24.82 14.09 0.28
N CYS A 67 24.04 15.15 0.19
CA CYS A 67 23.87 15.97 -1.02
C CYS A 67 23.44 17.40 -0.67
N THR A 68 23.68 18.30 -1.59
CA THR A 68 23.16 19.68 -1.57
C THR A 68 21.76 19.74 -2.23
N GLN A 69 21.04 20.83 -2.04
CA GLN A 69 19.72 21.02 -2.67
C GLN A 69 19.79 20.96 -4.21
N ASP A 70 20.86 21.52 -4.80
CA ASP A 70 21.01 21.60 -6.26
C ASP A 70 21.32 20.24 -6.91
N GLU A 71 21.80 19.28 -6.14
CA GLU A 71 22.02 17.89 -6.61
C GLU A 71 20.74 17.07 -6.62
N ILE A 72 19.67 17.52 -5.94
CA ILE A 72 18.40 16.80 -5.86
C ILE A 72 17.62 16.96 -7.16
N GLN A 73 17.35 15.84 -7.82
CA GLN A 73 16.51 15.76 -9.01
C GLN A 73 15.30 14.88 -8.77
N VAL A 74 14.12 15.43 -9.01
CA VAL A 74 12.87 14.64 -9.00
C VAL A 74 12.76 13.88 -10.32
N ARG A 75 12.76 12.55 -10.26
CA ARG A 75 12.75 11.67 -11.43
C ARG A 75 11.49 10.81 -11.42
N GLY A 76 10.72 10.89 -12.52
CA GLY A 76 9.50 10.11 -12.69
C GLY A 76 8.36 10.59 -11.81
N HIS A 77 7.49 9.64 -11.46
CA HIS A 77 6.29 9.85 -10.66
C HIS A 77 6.08 8.68 -9.71
N ALA A 78 5.67 8.94 -8.49
CA ALA A 78 5.37 7.89 -7.51
C ALA A 78 3.95 8.02 -6.96
N ILE A 79 3.39 6.89 -6.57
CA ILE A 79 2.10 6.80 -5.88
C ILE A 79 2.28 5.88 -4.67
N GLU A 80 1.77 6.31 -3.52
CA GLU A 80 1.69 5.49 -2.32
C GLU A 80 0.23 5.21 -1.98
N CYS A 81 -0.06 3.95 -1.63
CA CYS A 81 -1.32 3.53 -1.02
C CYS A 81 -1.04 3.03 0.40
N ARG A 82 -1.66 3.65 1.39
CA ARG A 82 -1.68 3.14 2.77
C ARG A 82 -2.65 1.98 2.86
N ILE A 83 -2.14 0.79 3.05
CA ILE A 83 -2.95 -0.42 3.20
C ILE A 83 -3.28 -0.59 4.68
N ASN A 84 -4.52 -0.29 5.01
CA ASN A 84 -5.03 -0.31 6.38
C ASN A 84 -5.98 -1.49 6.58
N ALA A 85 -6.04 -2.01 7.80
CA ALA A 85 -7.05 -2.97 8.25
C ALA A 85 -8.36 -2.23 8.57
N GLU A 86 -9.05 -1.81 7.52
CA GLU A 86 -10.29 -1.02 7.57
C GLU A 86 -11.29 -1.55 6.55
N ASN A 87 -12.59 -1.37 6.84
CA ASN A 87 -13.65 -1.74 5.93
C ASN A 87 -14.19 -0.53 5.15
N PRO A 88 -13.82 -0.33 3.88
CA PRO A 88 -14.30 0.81 3.10
C PRO A 88 -15.82 0.84 2.89
N LEU A 89 -16.50 -0.32 2.97
CA LEU A 89 -17.96 -0.41 2.87
C LEU A 89 -18.67 -0.04 4.17
N ALA A 90 -17.94 0.15 5.27
CA ALA A 90 -18.47 0.56 6.57
C ALA A 90 -17.76 1.83 7.04
N ASP A 91 -17.68 2.82 6.17
CA ASP A 91 -17.06 4.13 6.42
C ASP A 91 -15.65 4.04 7.02
N PHE A 92 -14.84 3.13 6.45
CA PHE A 92 -13.46 2.86 6.88
C PHE A 92 -13.32 2.46 8.35
N ALA A 93 -14.37 1.86 8.95
CA ALA A 93 -14.30 1.35 10.30
C ALA A 93 -13.11 0.37 10.45
N PRO A 94 -12.29 0.51 11.52
CA PRO A 94 -11.19 -0.40 11.80
C PRO A 94 -11.62 -1.85 11.85
N ASN A 95 -10.83 -2.74 11.28
CA ASN A 95 -11.10 -4.17 11.22
C ASN A 95 -9.90 -4.97 11.78
N PRO A 96 -9.63 -4.89 13.09
CA PRO A 96 -8.55 -5.64 13.71
C PRO A 96 -8.81 -7.14 13.62
N GLY A 97 -7.76 -7.95 13.65
CA GLY A 97 -7.90 -9.39 13.55
C GLY A 97 -6.63 -10.09 13.10
N LYS A 98 -6.74 -11.42 12.94
CA LYS A 98 -5.61 -12.26 12.55
C LYS A 98 -5.50 -12.34 11.02
N ILE A 99 -4.32 -12.06 10.49
CA ILE A 99 -3.97 -12.27 9.08
C ILE A 99 -3.79 -13.77 8.84
N THR A 100 -4.66 -14.36 8.01
CA THR A 100 -4.64 -15.79 7.68
C THR A 100 -3.94 -16.09 6.36
N GLY A 101 -3.70 -15.08 5.53
CA GLY A 101 -2.92 -15.16 4.30
C GLY A 101 -2.29 -13.82 3.96
N TYR A 102 -1.03 -13.84 3.53
CA TYR A 102 -0.27 -12.64 3.19
C TYR A 102 0.66 -12.89 2.01
N ARG A 103 0.53 -12.09 0.96
CA ARG A 103 1.44 -12.06 -0.18
C ARG A 103 1.55 -10.62 -0.68
N SER A 104 2.71 -10.01 -0.52
CA SER A 104 3.01 -8.69 -1.06
C SER A 104 3.30 -8.74 -2.57
N PRO A 105 2.96 -7.70 -3.33
CA PRO A 105 3.36 -7.55 -4.72
C PRO A 105 4.86 -7.27 -4.82
N GLY A 106 5.43 -7.46 -6.01
CA GLY A 106 6.84 -7.21 -6.28
C GLY A 106 7.10 -6.76 -7.71
N GLY A 107 8.38 -6.82 -8.10
CA GLY A 107 8.87 -6.46 -9.43
C GLY A 107 9.36 -5.02 -9.55
N PRO A 108 9.87 -4.62 -10.75
CA PRO A 108 10.48 -3.32 -10.96
C PRO A 108 9.56 -2.15 -10.60
N GLY A 109 10.08 -1.19 -9.82
CA GLY A 109 9.34 0.00 -9.40
C GLY A 109 8.19 -0.27 -8.42
N VAL A 110 8.23 -1.37 -7.68
CA VAL A 110 7.31 -1.68 -6.58
C VAL A 110 8.11 -1.83 -5.28
N ARG A 111 7.69 -1.10 -4.25
CA ARG A 111 8.21 -1.17 -2.89
C ARG A 111 7.05 -1.40 -1.94
N VAL A 112 7.24 -2.27 -0.96
CA VAL A 112 6.29 -2.50 0.13
C VAL A 112 7.01 -2.36 1.45
N ASP A 113 6.62 -1.37 2.25
CA ASP A 113 7.07 -1.21 3.63
C ASP A 113 5.99 -1.80 4.53
N SER A 114 6.25 -2.97 5.11
CA SER A 114 5.27 -3.73 5.90
C SER A 114 5.80 -4.10 7.27
N GLY A 115 4.95 -3.98 8.29
CA GLY A 115 5.20 -4.44 9.65
C GLY A 115 4.49 -5.76 10.00
N VAL A 116 3.81 -6.41 9.03
CA VAL A 116 3.00 -7.60 9.28
C VAL A 116 3.44 -8.79 8.44
N TYR A 117 3.01 -9.97 8.85
CA TYR A 117 3.29 -11.25 8.20
C TYR A 117 2.11 -12.23 8.41
N MET A 118 2.15 -13.38 7.74
CA MET A 118 1.12 -14.42 7.93
C MET A 118 1.05 -14.84 9.41
N ASN A 119 -0.16 -14.95 9.94
CA ASN A 119 -0.48 -15.22 11.35
C ASN A 119 -0.25 -14.04 12.32
N TYR A 120 0.18 -12.85 11.87
CA TYR A 120 0.19 -11.66 12.69
C TYR A 120 -1.24 -11.27 13.09
N THR A 121 -1.41 -10.80 14.34
CA THR A 121 -2.70 -10.28 14.80
C THR A 121 -2.60 -8.77 14.92
N ILE A 122 -3.44 -8.06 14.14
CA ILE A 122 -3.55 -6.60 14.19
C ILE A 122 -4.32 -6.24 15.45
N PRO A 123 -3.69 -5.54 16.42
CA PRO A 123 -4.34 -5.18 17.67
C PRO A 123 -5.32 -4.00 17.46
N PRO A 124 -6.35 -3.88 18.29
CA PRO A 124 -7.30 -2.77 18.25
C PRO A 124 -6.79 -1.47 18.91
N TYR A 125 -5.57 -1.47 19.48
CA TYR A 125 -5.07 -0.38 20.34
C TYR A 125 -4.19 0.62 19.61
N TYR A 126 -3.79 0.32 18.36
CA TYR A 126 -2.91 1.13 17.53
C TYR A 126 -3.57 1.44 16.21
N ASP A 127 -2.85 2.20 15.37
CA ASP A 127 -3.27 2.47 14.00
C ASP A 127 -3.52 1.17 13.21
N SER A 128 -4.51 1.22 12.32
CA SER A 128 -4.92 0.11 11.46
C SER A 128 -3.95 -0.19 10.32
N MET A 129 -2.87 0.58 10.15
CA MET A 129 -1.95 0.48 9.02
C MET A 129 -1.19 -0.84 9.02
N ILE A 130 -1.37 -1.61 7.95
CA ILE A 130 -0.69 -2.88 7.68
C ILE A 130 0.64 -2.63 7.00
N SER A 131 0.60 -1.82 5.94
CA SER A 131 1.75 -1.53 5.10
C SER A 131 1.54 -0.29 4.25
N LYS A 132 2.64 0.18 3.66
CA LYS A 132 2.63 1.17 2.57
C LYS A 132 3.01 0.45 1.30
N LEU A 133 2.18 0.57 0.27
CA LEU A 133 2.49 0.11 -1.08
C LEU A 133 2.87 1.32 -1.92
N ILE A 134 4.13 1.38 -2.37
CA ILE A 134 4.67 2.46 -3.16
C ILE A 134 5.03 1.93 -4.55
N VAL A 135 4.67 2.67 -5.58
CA VAL A 135 5.10 2.40 -6.94
C VAL A 135 5.75 3.62 -7.55
N TRP A 136 6.72 3.37 -8.43
CA TRP A 136 7.37 4.39 -9.24
C TRP A 136 7.14 4.11 -10.72
N GLY A 137 6.98 5.15 -11.54
CA GLY A 137 6.92 5.11 -12.98
C GLY A 137 7.61 6.32 -13.61
N ARG A 138 7.93 6.25 -14.90
CA ARG A 138 8.55 7.38 -15.64
C ARG A 138 7.62 8.60 -15.70
N ASN A 139 6.33 8.37 -15.60
CA ASN A 139 5.28 9.38 -15.57
C ASN A 139 4.08 8.88 -14.74
N ARG A 140 3.07 9.76 -14.55
CA ARG A 140 1.87 9.45 -13.77
C ARG A 140 1.10 8.25 -14.31
N ASN A 141 0.92 8.14 -15.62
CA ASN A 141 0.16 7.05 -16.24
C ASN A 141 0.83 5.69 -16.01
N GLU A 142 2.15 5.63 -16.13
CA GLU A 142 2.91 4.42 -15.84
C GLU A 142 2.82 4.06 -14.34
N ALA A 143 2.91 5.04 -13.43
CA ALA A 143 2.74 4.81 -12.01
C ALA A 143 1.35 4.27 -11.67
N ILE A 144 0.26 4.86 -12.22
CA ILE A 144 -1.11 4.37 -12.02
C ILE A 144 -1.26 2.94 -12.55
N THR A 145 -0.76 2.66 -13.76
CA THR A 145 -0.83 1.31 -14.35
C THR A 145 -0.09 0.29 -13.48
N ARG A 146 1.08 0.65 -12.95
CA ARG A 146 1.87 -0.20 -12.05
C ARG A 146 1.17 -0.41 -10.71
N MET A 147 0.54 0.64 -10.16
CA MET A 147 -0.24 0.54 -8.92
C MET A 147 -1.43 -0.40 -9.09
N ARG A 148 -2.16 -0.32 -10.22
CA ARG A 148 -3.25 -1.25 -10.54
C ARG A 148 -2.79 -2.71 -10.53
N ARG A 149 -1.65 -3.01 -11.16
CA ARG A 149 -1.06 -4.34 -11.15
C ARG A 149 -0.69 -4.76 -9.73
N ALA A 150 0.05 -3.93 -9.01
CA ALA A 150 0.52 -4.22 -7.67
C ALA A 150 -0.65 -4.49 -6.70
N LEU A 151 -1.70 -3.65 -6.72
CA LEU A 151 -2.92 -3.86 -5.92
C LEU A 151 -3.65 -5.16 -6.29
N SER A 152 -3.61 -5.59 -7.56
CA SER A 152 -4.24 -6.85 -7.99
C SER A 152 -3.49 -8.10 -7.54
N GLU A 153 -2.20 -7.97 -7.26
CA GLU A 153 -1.32 -9.04 -6.78
C GLU A 153 -1.24 -9.09 -5.25
N TYR A 154 -1.65 -8.00 -4.56
CA TYR A 154 -1.57 -7.92 -3.11
C TYR A 154 -2.69 -8.75 -2.47
N ILE A 155 -2.32 -9.75 -1.69
CA ILE A 155 -3.26 -10.65 -1.01
C ILE A 155 -3.08 -10.50 0.50
N ILE A 156 -4.16 -10.10 1.18
CA ILE A 156 -4.26 -10.06 2.64
C ILE A 156 -5.60 -10.70 3.00
N LEU A 157 -5.57 -11.80 3.73
CA LEU A 157 -6.76 -12.56 4.16
C LEU A 157 -6.89 -12.51 5.68
N GLY A 158 -8.14 -12.64 6.16
CA GLY A 158 -8.46 -12.66 7.58
C GLY A 158 -8.99 -11.34 8.13
N VAL A 159 -8.67 -10.22 7.46
CA VAL A 159 -9.17 -8.87 7.79
C VAL A 159 -9.68 -8.16 6.55
N LYS A 160 -10.55 -7.17 6.73
CA LYS A 160 -10.91 -6.21 5.67
C LYS A 160 -9.79 -5.21 5.52
N THR A 161 -9.58 -4.74 4.28
CA THR A 161 -8.50 -3.77 3.98
C THR A 161 -8.98 -2.68 3.03
N THR A 162 -8.21 -1.59 2.95
CA THR A 162 -8.43 -0.49 2.01
C THR A 162 -8.08 -0.84 0.55
N ILE A 163 -7.56 -2.04 0.26
CA ILE A 163 -7.19 -2.45 -1.12
C ILE A 163 -8.32 -2.26 -2.14
N PRO A 164 -9.59 -2.66 -1.89
CA PRO A 164 -10.67 -2.43 -2.85
C PRO A 164 -10.92 -0.96 -3.15
N PHE A 165 -10.81 -0.08 -2.15
CA PHE A 165 -10.91 1.37 -2.32
C PHE A 165 -9.78 1.90 -3.21
N HIS A 166 -8.53 1.52 -2.94
CA HIS A 166 -7.41 1.93 -3.79
C HIS A 166 -7.53 1.43 -5.24
N LYS A 167 -8.01 0.20 -5.44
CA LYS A 167 -8.31 -0.32 -6.78
C LYS A 167 -9.38 0.53 -7.48
N SER A 168 -10.43 0.92 -6.79
CA SER A 168 -11.49 1.77 -7.35
C SER A 168 -10.98 3.16 -7.73
N MET A 169 -10.12 3.76 -6.90
CA MET A 169 -9.45 5.03 -7.20
C MET A 169 -8.60 4.95 -8.48
N MET A 170 -7.88 3.85 -8.68
CA MET A 170 -7.07 3.66 -9.89
C MET A 170 -7.93 3.42 -11.16
N LEU A 171 -9.25 3.28 -11.04
CA LEU A 171 -10.19 3.19 -12.16
C LEU A 171 -10.83 4.54 -12.47
N SER A 172 -10.77 5.52 -11.57
CA SER A 172 -11.42 6.83 -11.73
C SER A 172 -10.73 7.67 -12.81
N PRO A 173 -11.43 8.11 -13.87
CA PRO A 173 -10.90 9.02 -14.89
C PRO A 173 -10.40 10.33 -14.28
N SER A 174 -11.12 10.91 -13.33
CA SER A 174 -10.74 12.16 -12.67
C SER A 174 -9.43 12.04 -11.88
N PHE A 175 -9.19 10.86 -11.28
CA PHE A 175 -7.89 10.57 -10.66
C PHE A 175 -6.75 10.48 -11.69
N TRP A 176 -7.01 9.87 -12.86
CA TRP A 176 -6.03 9.82 -13.95
C TRP A 176 -5.66 11.20 -14.47
N GLU A 177 -6.65 12.08 -14.62
CA GLU A 177 -6.50 13.46 -15.10
C GLU A 177 -5.91 14.41 -14.04
N ALA A 178 -5.60 13.90 -12.84
CA ALA A 178 -5.09 14.70 -11.71
C ALA A 178 -6.00 15.87 -11.31
N LYS A 179 -7.31 15.76 -11.50
CA LYS A 179 -8.31 16.73 -11.03
C LYS A 179 -8.57 16.54 -9.53
N LEU A 180 -7.55 16.80 -8.73
CA LEU A 180 -7.54 16.49 -7.30
C LEU A 180 -7.74 17.76 -6.47
N HIS A 181 -8.58 17.65 -5.44
CA HIS A 181 -8.82 18.68 -4.43
C HIS A 181 -9.27 18.02 -3.13
N THR A 182 -9.36 18.80 -2.04
CA THR A 182 -9.65 18.28 -0.69
C THR A 182 -10.97 17.51 -0.58
N HIS A 183 -11.99 17.86 -1.39
CA HIS A 183 -13.30 17.20 -1.41
C HIS A 183 -13.43 16.12 -2.51
N PHE A 184 -12.34 15.70 -3.15
CA PHE A 184 -12.37 14.75 -4.27
C PHE A 184 -13.14 13.47 -3.96
N VAL A 185 -12.88 12.84 -2.81
CA VAL A 185 -13.54 11.58 -2.45
C VAL A 185 -15.04 11.78 -2.23
N ASP A 186 -15.46 12.91 -1.65
CA ASP A 186 -16.86 13.20 -1.41
C ASP A 186 -17.61 13.51 -2.71
N GLU A 187 -16.98 14.30 -3.60
CA GLU A 187 -17.56 14.64 -4.90
C GLU A 187 -17.75 13.43 -5.80
N TYR A 188 -16.74 12.55 -5.86
CA TYR A 188 -16.77 11.35 -6.69
C TYR A 188 -17.20 10.09 -5.92
N ARG A 189 -17.77 10.23 -4.72
CA ARG A 189 -18.16 9.10 -3.84
C ARG A 189 -18.94 8.03 -4.57
N LYS A 190 -19.95 8.42 -5.35
CA LYS A 190 -20.80 7.45 -6.09
C LYS A 190 -19.99 6.63 -7.08
N GLU A 191 -19.18 7.28 -7.92
CA GLU A 191 -18.31 6.61 -8.89
C GLU A 191 -17.32 5.65 -8.20
N ILE A 192 -16.69 6.12 -7.12
CA ILE A 192 -15.72 5.33 -6.34
C ILE A 192 -16.41 4.09 -5.75
N MET A 193 -17.63 4.24 -5.19
CA MET A 193 -18.38 3.12 -4.62
C MET A 193 -18.82 2.11 -5.69
N ASP A 194 -19.35 2.56 -6.82
CA ASP A 194 -19.74 1.70 -7.95
C ASP A 194 -18.54 0.90 -8.48
N ASN A 195 -17.41 1.56 -8.65
CA ASN A 195 -16.15 0.91 -9.02
C ASN A 195 -15.67 -0.10 -7.97
N MET A 196 -15.81 0.22 -6.68
CA MET A 196 -15.40 -0.66 -5.59
C MET A 196 -16.25 -1.93 -5.52
N GLU A 197 -17.58 -1.83 -5.70
CA GLU A 197 -18.46 -2.99 -5.78
C GLU A 197 -18.10 -3.91 -6.95
N LYS A 198 -17.79 -3.32 -8.11
CA LYS A 198 -17.30 -4.05 -9.29
C LYS A 198 -16.01 -4.80 -8.97
N VAL A 199 -15.03 -4.11 -8.38
CA VAL A 199 -13.73 -4.69 -7.99
C VAL A 199 -13.93 -5.86 -7.02
N ILE A 200 -14.75 -5.68 -5.98
CA ILE A 200 -15.02 -6.74 -4.99
C ILE A 200 -15.66 -7.97 -5.65
N ARG A 201 -16.59 -7.76 -6.59
CA ARG A 201 -17.21 -8.86 -7.33
C ARG A 201 -16.19 -9.60 -8.19
N GLU A 202 -15.38 -8.88 -8.95
CA GLU A 202 -14.34 -9.47 -9.81
C GLU A 202 -13.30 -10.26 -8.98
N ASP A 203 -12.87 -9.72 -7.83
CA ASP A 203 -11.93 -10.40 -6.92
C ASP A 203 -12.53 -11.70 -6.36
N LYS A 204 -13.81 -11.70 -5.97
CA LYS A 204 -14.51 -12.91 -5.52
C LYS A 204 -14.63 -13.97 -6.62
N GLU A 205 -14.96 -13.56 -7.84
CA GLU A 205 -15.04 -14.47 -8.99
C GLU A 205 -13.67 -15.08 -9.31
N LYS A 206 -12.61 -14.27 -9.29
CA LYS A 206 -11.23 -14.71 -9.47
C LYS A 206 -10.82 -15.73 -8.39
N GLU A 207 -11.13 -15.43 -7.13
CA GLU A 207 -10.86 -16.35 -6.01
C GLU A 207 -11.60 -17.69 -6.18
N ALA A 208 -12.88 -17.64 -6.56
CA ALA A 208 -13.68 -18.83 -6.80
C ALA A 208 -13.11 -19.69 -7.95
N ARG A 209 -12.70 -19.06 -9.05
CA ARG A 209 -12.02 -19.76 -10.17
C ARG A 209 -10.71 -20.41 -9.74
N LEU A 210 -9.86 -19.69 -8.99
CA LEU A 210 -8.61 -20.24 -8.48
C LEU A 210 -8.87 -21.45 -7.55
N LYS A 211 -9.84 -21.35 -6.64
CA LYS A 211 -10.23 -22.45 -5.76
C LYS A 211 -10.69 -23.67 -6.57
N SER A 212 -11.50 -23.48 -7.61
CA SER A 212 -11.98 -24.58 -8.45
C SER A 212 -10.86 -25.24 -9.28
N THR A 213 -9.82 -24.48 -9.63
CA THR A 213 -8.69 -24.97 -10.44
C THR A 213 -7.64 -25.70 -9.61
N PHE A 214 -7.35 -25.19 -8.40
CA PHE A 214 -6.22 -25.69 -7.58
C PHE A 214 -6.64 -26.60 -6.41
N LEU A 215 -7.90 -26.55 -5.96
CA LEU A 215 -8.39 -27.52 -4.99
C LEU A 215 -8.80 -28.78 -5.75
N PRO A 216 -8.27 -29.96 -5.36
CA PRO A 216 -8.70 -31.21 -5.97
C PRO A 216 -10.19 -31.37 -5.82
N SER A 217 -10.89 -31.72 -6.90
CA SER A 217 -12.32 -32.05 -6.82
C SER A 217 -12.53 -33.09 -5.72
N LYS A 218 -13.69 -33.08 -5.06
CA LYS A 218 -14.03 -34.11 -4.05
C LYS A 218 -13.74 -35.54 -4.58
N LYS A 219 -13.89 -35.77 -5.90
CA LYS A 219 -13.56 -37.03 -6.56
C LYS A 219 -12.05 -37.33 -6.53
N VAL A 220 -11.18 -36.35 -6.82
CA VAL A 220 -9.72 -36.52 -6.78
C VAL A 220 -9.25 -36.76 -5.36
N ALA A 221 -9.78 -36.03 -4.37
CA ALA A 221 -9.48 -36.26 -2.96
C ALA A 221 -9.91 -37.67 -2.50
N ALA A 222 -11.10 -38.11 -2.91
CA ALA A 222 -11.59 -39.47 -2.60
C ALA A 222 -10.72 -40.58 -3.25
N VAL A 223 -10.32 -40.41 -4.51
CA VAL A 223 -9.43 -41.33 -5.21
C VAL A 223 -8.04 -41.38 -4.55
N SER A 224 -7.47 -40.22 -4.21
CA SER A 224 -6.18 -40.15 -3.49
C SER A 224 -6.25 -40.84 -2.14
N ALA A 225 -7.32 -40.64 -1.37
CA ALA A 225 -7.53 -41.30 -0.08
C ALA A 225 -7.68 -42.84 -0.25
N ALA A 226 -8.43 -43.31 -1.25
CA ALA A 226 -8.60 -44.72 -1.54
C ALA A 226 -7.29 -45.37 -1.96
N VAL A 227 -6.49 -44.74 -2.83
CA VAL A 227 -5.17 -45.23 -3.25
C VAL A 227 -4.21 -45.28 -2.04
N SER A 228 -4.16 -44.24 -1.20
CA SER A 228 -3.31 -44.26 -0.01
C SER A 228 -3.69 -45.36 0.97
N SER A 229 -4.99 -45.56 1.20
CA SER A 229 -5.49 -46.67 2.04
C SER A 229 -5.11 -48.06 1.47
N HIS A 230 -5.24 -48.24 0.15
CA HIS A 230 -4.87 -49.50 -0.50
C HIS A 230 -3.36 -49.77 -0.40
N ILE A 231 -2.52 -48.77 -0.63
CA ILE A 231 -1.06 -48.91 -0.50
C ILE A 231 -0.68 -49.29 0.94
N THR A 232 -1.29 -48.64 1.94
CA THR A 232 -1.01 -48.90 3.35
C THR A 232 -1.40 -50.32 3.75
N SER A 233 -2.58 -50.81 3.30
CA SER A 233 -3.05 -52.18 3.56
C SER A 233 -2.17 -53.24 2.87
N THR A 234 -1.72 -52.99 1.65
CA THR A 234 -0.86 -53.90 0.90
C THR A 234 0.54 -53.99 1.52
N MET A 235 1.07 -52.87 2.04
CA MET A 235 2.36 -52.87 2.76
C MET A 235 2.27 -53.58 4.10
N ALA A 236 1.15 -53.46 4.81
CA ALA A 236 0.93 -54.15 6.07
C ALA A 236 0.85 -55.68 5.89
N ASN A 237 0.24 -56.16 4.78
CA ASN A 237 0.15 -57.58 4.47
C ASN A 237 1.46 -58.23 3.94
N LYS A 238 2.43 -57.45 3.50
CA LYS A 238 3.77 -57.94 3.10
C LYS A 238 4.74 -58.08 4.27
N LYS A 239 4.37 -57.62 5.49
CA LYS A 239 5.20 -57.74 6.70
C LYS A 239 4.77 -58.88 7.63
N LYS A 240 3.78 -59.66 7.23
CA LYS A 240 3.43 -60.95 7.84
C LYS A 240 3.93 -62.10 6.92
#